data_be79e23f4853894a096490e81a13d7e6
#
_entry.id   be79e23f4853894a096490e81a13d7e6
#
_cell.length_a   1.000
_cell.length_b   1.000
_cell.length_c   1.000
_cell.angle_alpha   90.00
_cell.angle_beta   90.00
_cell.angle_gamma   90.00
#
_symmetry.space_group_name_H-M   'P 1'
#
loop_
_entity.id
_entity.type
_entity.pdbx_description
1 polymer ?
#
loop_
_entity_poly.entity_id
_entity_poly.type
_entity_poly.pdbx_seq_one_letter_code
_entity_poly.pdbx_strand_id
1 'polypeptide(L)'
;MQERETTLSKRTTRRIGYGVAIAVNAAMLIVVNNILDWGWLGWLTEDFNEVIPLINLSLAASIVANAAYIAKDSPAFKGVLELVVNTISLVATIRLLQVFPFDFSTYSSVWETATRSILIVAIVGISVALLVESVKLVLIVVRVAGDAQEVFGRENPPAEQGDSS
;
A
#
# COMPACT_ATOMS: atom_id res chain seq x y z
N MET A 1 -9.56 18.45 29.09
CA MET A 1 -9.92 17.00 29.24
C MET A 1 -10.49 16.41 27.96
N GLN A 2 -11.42 17.05 27.29
CA GLN A 2 -12.04 16.57 26.01
C GLN A 2 -11.06 16.33 24.85
N GLU A 3 -10.03 17.15 24.67
CA GLU A 3 -9.03 16.95 23.59
C GLU A 3 -8.19 15.68 23.77
N ARG A 4 -7.87 15.29 24.99
CA ARG A 4 -7.15 14.04 25.27
C ARG A 4 -8.00 12.80 24.96
N GLU A 5 -9.28 12.84 25.29
CA GLU A 5 -10.20 11.72 25.02
C GLU A 5 -10.42 11.52 23.52
N THR A 6 -10.56 12.61 22.75
CA THR A 6 -10.72 12.54 21.29
C THR A 6 -9.46 12.02 20.59
N THR A 7 -8.27 12.37 21.09
CA THR A 7 -6.99 11.93 20.51
C THR A 7 -6.72 10.45 20.81
N LEU A 8 -7.04 9.98 22.02
CA LEU A 8 -6.93 8.56 22.38
C LEU A 8 -7.92 7.71 21.58
N SER A 9 -9.15 8.16 21.40
CA SER A 9 -10.16 7.51 20.57
C SER A 9 -9.69 7.34 19.12
N LYS A 10 -9.14 8.40 18.50
CA LYS A 10 -8.61 8.35 17.13
C LYS A 10 -7.43 7.39 16.96
N ARG A 11 -6.53 7.31 17.93
CA ARG A 11 -5.41 6.35 17.92
C ARG A 11 -5.88 4.90 18.04
N THR A 12 -6.83 4.66 18.93
CA THR A 12 -7.41 3.32 19.13
C THR A 12 -8.14 2.86 17.89
N THR A 13 -8.96 3.71 17.28
CA THR A 13 -9.69 3.39 16.04
C THR A 13 -8.74 3.03 14.89
N ARG A 14 -7.63 3.78 14.73
CA ARG A 14 -6.62 3.45 13.71
C ARG A 14 -5.94 2.11 13.97
N ARG A 15 -5.57 1.81 15.20
CA ARG A 15 -4.95 0.51 15.56
C ARG A 15 -5.89 -0.66 15.33
N ILE A 16 -7.19 -0.50 15.62
CA ILE A 16 -8.21 -1.50 15.29
C ILE A 16 -8.26 -1.72 13.77
N GLY A 17 -8.24 -0.64 12.97
CA GLY A 17 -8.21 -0.73 11.50
C GLY A 17 -7.02 -1.54 10.98
N TYR A 18 -5.81 -1.31 11.51
CA TYR A 18 -4.63 -2.09 11.15
C TYR A 18 -4.75 -3.57 11.59
N GLY A 19 -5.29 -3.84 12.77
CA GLY A 19 -5.57 -5.20 13.23
C GLY A 19 -6.54 -5.94 12.31
N VAL A 20 -7.61 -5.28 11.90
CA VAL A 20 -8.57 -5.84 10.93
C VAL A 20 -7.90 -6.10 9.58
N ALA A 21 -7.09 -5.17 9.08
CA ALA A 21 -6.35 -5.36 7.84
C ALA A 21 -5.40 -6.57 7.91
N ILE A 22 -4.68 -6.76 9.02
CA ILE A 22 -3.85 -7.95 9.24
C ILE A 22 -4.69 -9.22 9.19
N ALA A 23 -5.81 -9.26 9.90
CA ALA A 23 -6.68 -10.42 9.94
C ALA A 23 -7.26 -10.78 8.58
N VAL A 24 -7.71 -9.78 7.81
CA VAL A 24 -8.22 -9.97 6.44
C VAL A 24 -7.13 -10.49 5.52
N ASN A 25 -5.93 -9.90 5.52
CA ASN A 25 -4.83 -10.36 4.67
C ASN A 25 -4.36 -11.78 5.06
N ALA A 26 -4.34 -12.12 6.35
CA ALA A 26 -4.03 -13.47 6.82
C ALA A 26 -5.09 -14.49 6.36
N ALA A 27 -6.38 -14.15 6.44
CA ALA A 27 -7.45 -14.97 5.90
C ALA A 27 -7.31 -15.15 4.39
N MET A 28 -6.98 -14.09 3.65
CA MET A 28 -6.76 -14.15 2.20
C MET A 28 -5.56 -15.03 1.84
N LEU A 29 -4.48 -15.03 2.65
CA LEU A 29 -3.37 -15.97 2.46
C LEU A 29 -3.85 -17.44 2.51
N ILE A 30 -4.72 -17.78 3.47
CA ILE A 30 -5.27 -19.12 3.56
C ILE A 30 -6.14 -19.43 2.34
N VAL A 31 -7.02 -18.51 1.95
CA VAL A 31 -7.91 -18.69 0.79
C VAL A 31 -7.11 -18.89 -0.49
N VAL A 32 -6.17 -18.01 -0.80
CA VAL A 32 -5.39 -18.03 -2.04
C VAL A 32 -4.59 -19.31 -2.20
N ASN A 33 -4.04 -19.82 -1.09
CA ASN A 33 -3.22 -21.04 -1.15
C ASN A 33 -4.02 -22.36 -1.16
N ASN A 34 -5.34 -22.31 -0.91
CA ASN A 34 -6.18 -23.51 -0.88
C ASN A 34 -7.32 -23.46 -1.91
N ILE A 35 -7.51 -22.36 -2.61
CA ILE A 35 -8.69 -22.12 -3.45
C ILE A 35 -8.81 -23.12 -4.61
N LEU A 36 -7.69 -23.54 -5.18
CA LEU A 36 -7.65 -24.57 -6.23
C LEU A 36 -8.01 -25.94 -5.68
N ASP A 37 -7.47 -26.30 -4.52
CA ASP A 37 -7.73 -27.58 -3.87
C ASP A 37 -9.19 -27.74 -3.44
N TRP A 38 -9.84 -26.63 -3.09
CA TRP A 38 -11.27 -26.66 -2.75
C TRP A 38 -12.18 -26.90 -3.95
N GLY A 39 -11.73 -26.61 -5.18
CA GLY A 39 -12.49 -26.86 -6.38
C GLY A 39 -13.82 -26.09 -6.49
N TRP A 40 -14.03 -25.05 -5.66
CA TRP A 40 -15.30 -24.31 -5.62
C TRP A 40 -15.49 -23.40 -6.84
N LEU A 41 -14.40 -22.99 -7.46
CA LEU A 41 -14.39 -22.04 -8.57
C LEU A 41 -14.04 -22.78 -9.87
N GLY A 42 -15.04 -23.37 -10.51
CA GLY A 42 -14.87 -24.12 -11.77
C GLY A 42 -14.33 -23.29 -12.95
N TRP A 43 -14.27 -21.96 -12.80
CA TRP A 43 -13.71 -21.02 -13.77
C TRP A 43 -12.27 -20.61 -13.46
N LEU A 44 -11.69 -21.06 -12.34
CA LEU A 44 -10.29 -20.79 -11.98
C LEU A 44 -9.42 -21.96 -12.49
N THR A 45 -8.40 -21.64 -13.31
CA THR A 45 -7.51 -22.63 -13.90
C THR A 45 -6.25 -22.86 -13.04
N GLU A 46 -5.53 -23.95 -13.32
CA GLU A 46 -4.27 -24.26 -12.64
C GLU A 46 -3.16 -23.23 -12.90
N ASP A 47 -3.30 -22.42 -13.95
CA ASP A 47 -2.37 -21.30 -14.23
C ASP A 47 -2.37 -20.28 -13.09
N PHE A 48 -3.37 -20.30 -12.22
CA PHE A 48 -3.39 -19.47 -11.01
C PHE A 48 -2.17 -19.73 -10.10
N ASN A 49 -1.61 -20.94 -10.14
CA ASN A 49 -0.40 -21.26 -9.40
C ASN A 49 0.80 -20.36 -9.77
N GLU A 50 0.85 -19.83 -11.00
CA GLU A 50 1.92 -18.92 -11.42
C GLU A 50 1.85 -17.53 -10.72
N VAL A 51 0.68 -17.13 -10.26
CA VAL A 51 0.48 -15.83 -9.62
C VAL A 51 0.44 -15.91 -8.10
N ILE A 52 0.19 -17.07 -7.52
CA ILE A 52 0.15 -17.30 -6.07
C ILE A 52 1.37 -16.71 -5.35
N PRO A 53 2.63 -16.91 -5.79
CA PRO A 53 3.79 -16.37 -5.09
C PRO A 53 3.78 -14.84 -4.98
N LEU A 54 3.36 -14.13 -6.02
CA LEU A 54 3.27 -12.67 -6.02
C LEU A 54 2.11 -12.16 -5.17
N ILE A 55 0.98 -12.86 -5.21
CA ILE A 55 -0.17 -12.55 -4.35
C ILE A 55 0.23 -12.74 -2.88
N ASN A 56 0.86 -13.86 -2.55
CA ASN A 56 1.35 -14.14 -1.20
C ASN A 56 2.34 -13.07 -0.72
N LEU A 57 3.27 -12.65 -1.58
CA LEU A 57 4.22 -11.58 -1.27
C LEU A 57 3.49 -10.26 -0.98
N SER A 58 2.47 -9.91 -1.78
CA SER A 58 1.66 -8.70 -1.57
C SER A 58 0.90 -8.75 -0.24
N LEU A 59 0.26 -9.87 0.06
CA LEU A 59 -0.50 -10.06 1.31
C LEU A 59 0.44 -10.04 2.53
N ALA A 60 1.58 -10.72 2.46
CA ALA A 60 2.59 -10.73 3.52
C ALA A 60 3.18 -9.32 3.75
N ALA A 61 3.51 -8.59 2.67
CA ALA A 61 3.98 -7.21 2.77
C ALA A 61 2.93 -6.30 3.44
N SER A 62 1.64 -6.47 3.11
CA SER A 62 0.53 -5.76 3.74
C SER A 62 0.41 -6.07 5.23
N ILE A 63 0.57 -7.33 5.64
CA ILE A 63 0.56 -7.73 7.05
C ILE A 63 1.70 -7.06 7.80
N VAL A 64 2.93 -7.14 7.27
CA VAL A 64 4.12 -6.54 7.88
C VAL A 64 3.97 -5.02 8.00
N ALA A 65 3.49 -4.35 6.93
CA ALA A 65 3.27 -2.91 6.95
C ALA A 65 2.24 -2.50 8.02
N ASN A 66 1.11 -3.19 8.10
CA ASN A 66 0.08 -2.90 9.10
C ASN A 66 0.57 -3.17 10.54
N ALA A 67 1.36 -4.22 10.76
CA ALA A 67 2.00 -4.48 12.05
C ALA A 67 2.99 -3.35 12.42
N ALA A 68 3.79 -2.89 11.45
CA ALA A 68 4.72 -1.78 11.63
C ALA A 68 3.99 -0.45 11.93
N TYR A 69 2.81 -0.20 11.35
CA TYR A 69 1.98 0.98 11.66
C TYR A 69 1.45 0.97 13.11
N ILE A 70 1.17 -0.22 13.66
CA ILE A 70 0.81 -0.34 15.08
C ILE A 70 1.98 0.05 15.98
N ALA A 71 3.21 -0.31 15.58
CA ALA A 71 4.42 -0.04 16.35
C ALA A 71 4.88 1.44 16.20
N LYS A 72 4.88 1.97 14.97
CA LYS A 72 5.37 3.32 14.65
C LYS A 72 4.41 4.07 13.75
N ASP A 73 3.67 5.01 14.34
CA ASP A 73 2.69 5.86 13.66
C ASP A 73 3.33 7.18 13.18
N SER A 74 4.27 7.09 12.21
CA SER A 74 4.92 8.24 11.59
C SER A 74 4.48 8.39 10.12
N PRO A 75 4.08 9.59 9.66
CA PRO A 75 3.62 9.80 8.28
C PRO A 75 4.66 9.40 7.22
N ALA A 76 5.92 9.77 7.40
CA ALA A 76 7.01 9.43 6.46
C ALA A 76 7.24 7.91 6.41
N PHE A 77 7.24 7.24 7.57
CA PHE A 77 7.42 5.80 7.66
C PHE A 77 6.27 5.03 6.96
N LYS A 78 5.04 5.50 7.17
CA LYS A 78 3.87 4.93 6.48
C LYS A 78 3.97 5.10 4.97
N GLY A 79 4.27 6.31 4.49
CA GLY A 79 4.38 6.58 3.06
C GLY A 79 5.41 5.67 2.38
N VAL A 80 6.56 5.42 3.01
CA VAL A 80 7.57 4.49 2.47
C VAL A 80 7.03 3.06 2.38
N LEU A 81 6.41 2.57 3.45
CA LEU A 81 5.84 1.21 3.45
C LEU A 81 4.66 1.07 2.48
N GLU A 82 3.81 2.09 2.37
CA GLU A 82 2.71 2.12 1.40
C GLU A 82 3.21 2.08 -0.05
N LEU A 83 4.31 2.78 -0.37
CA LEU A 83 4.95 2.68 -1.68
C LEU A 83 5.42 1.25 -1.96
N VAL A 84 6.08 0.60 -1.00
CA VAL A 84 6.56 -0.77 -1.16
C VAL A 84 5.40 -1.73 -1.37
N VAL A 85 4.38 -1.68 -0.51
CA VAL A 85 3.20 -2.55 -0.61
C VAL A 85 2.45 -2.33 -1.92
N ASN A 86 2.20 -1.08 -2.31
CA ASN A 86 1.50 -0.76 -3.55
C ASN A 86 2.30 -1.19 -4.79
N THR A 87 3.63 -1.09 -4.76
CA THR A 87 4.49 -1.57 -5.85
C THR A 87 4.37 -3.08 -6.01
N ILE A 88 4.46 -3.84 -4.92
CA ILE A 88 4.31 -5.30 -4.94
C ILE A 88 2.91 -5.68 -5.43
N SER A 89 1.86 -5.00 -4.94
CA SER A 89 0.47 -5.22 -5.33
C SER A 89 0.23 -4.91 -6.81
N LEU A 90 0.87 -3.86 -7.33
CA LEU A 90 0.79 -3.51 -8.76
C LEU A 90 1.38 -4.63 -9.62
N VAL A 91 2.57 -5.11 -9.27
CA VAL A 91 3.25 -6.21 -9.99
C VAL A 91 2.40 -7.48 -9.95
N ALA A 92 1.84 -7.82 -8.77
CA ALA A 92 0.96 -8.99 -8.62
C ALA A 92 -0.32 -8.87 -9.50
N THR A 93 -0.95 -7.69 -9.52
CA THR A 93 -2.17 -7.46 -10.31
C THR A 93 -1.88 -7.46 -11.81
N ILE A 94 -0.75 -6.88 -12.25
CA ILE A 94 -0.32 -6.93 -13.65
C ILE A 94 -0.06 -8.39 -14.07
N ARG A 95 0.64 -9.16 -13.23
CA ARG A 95 0.89 -10.56 -13.52
C ARG A 95 -0.40 -11.38 -13.59
N LEU A 96 -1.35 -11.13 -12.68
CA LEU A 96 -2.67 -11.76 -12.71
C LEU A 96 -3.43 -11.44 -14.01
N LEU A 97 -3.34 -10.21 -14.52
CA LEU A 97 -3.93 -9.83 -15.80
C LEU A 97 -3.24 -10.50 -16.98
N GLN A 98 -1.90 -10.66 -16.94
CA GLN A 98 -1.11 -11.29 -18.00
C GLN A 98 -1.37 -12.80 -18.09
N VAL A 99 -1.34 -13.50 -16.99
CA VAL A 99 -1.62 -14.95 -16.90
C VAL A 99 -3.10 -15.21 -17.16
N PHE A 100 -3.96 -14.34 -16.63
CA PHE A 100 -5.42 -14.42 -16.72
C PHE A 100 -5.95 -15.85 -16.48
N PRO A 101 -5.77 -16.41 -15.28
CA PRO A 101 -6.05 -17.80 -14.98
C PRO A 101 -7.56 -18.07 -14.79
N PHE A 102 -8.37 -17.54 -15.69
CA PHE A 102 -9.84 -17.61 -15.62
C PHE A 102 -10.39 -18.18 -16.92
N ASP A 103 -11.07 -19.33 -16.86
CA ASP A 103 -11.78 -19.93 -17.97
C ASP A 103 -13.29 -19.71 -17.82
N PHE A 104 -13.81 -18.84 -18.64
CA PHE A 104 -15.24 -18.54 -18.72
C PHE A 104 -15.92 -19.19 -19.94
N SER A 105 -15.29 -20.20 -20.59
CA SER A 105 -15.82 -20.84 -21.81
C SER A 105 -17.23 -21.43 -21.64
N THR A 106 -17.56 -21.87 -20.42
CA THR A 106 -18.88 -22.40 -20.06
C THR A 106 -19.87 -21.32 -19.60
N TYR A 107 -19.41 -20.07 -19.52
CA TYR A 107 -20.19 -18.91 -19.06
C TYR A 107 -20.38 -17.89 -20.19
N SER A 108 -21.13 -16.83 -19.92
CA SER A 108 -21.25 -15.73 -20.88
C SER A 108 -19.91 -14.98 -21.05
N SER A 109 -19.59 -14.57 -22.29
CA SER A 109 -18.40 -13.74 -22.61
C SER A 109 -18.33 -12.42 -21.84
N VAL A 110 -19.44 -11.99 -21.25
CA VAL A 110 -19.50 -10.82 -20.38
C VAL A 110 -18.60 -10.97 -19.15
N TRP A 111 -18.46 -12.18 -18.61
CA TRP A 111 -17.65 -12.44 -17.41
C TRP A 111 -16.15 -12.25 -17.68
N GLU A 112 -15.66 -12.68 -18.82
CA GLU A 112 -14.27 -12.44 -19.22
C GLU A 112 -13.99 -10.95 -19.33
N THR A 113 -14.85 -10.22 -20.07
CA THR A 113 -14.70 -8.77 -20.24
C THR A 113 -14.79 -8.03 -18.91
N ALA A 114 -15.73 -8.41 -18.04
CA ALA A 114 -15.90 -7.81 -16.72
C ALA A 114 -14.65 -8.02 -15.84
N THR A 115 -14.13 -9.25 -15.78
CA THR A 115 -12.93 -9.57 -14.99
C THR A 115 -11.71 -8.82 -15.48
N ARG A 116 -11.46 -8.77 -16.81
CA ARG A 116 -10.36 -7.97 -17.38
C ARG A 116 -10.50 -6.49 -17.05
N SER A 117 -11.72 -5.95 -17.18
CA SER A 117 -12.00 -4.54 -16.88
C SER A 117 -11.75 -4.23 -15.40
N ILE A 118 -12.16 -5.09 -14.48
CA ILE A 118 -11.91 -4.93 -13.03
C ILE A 118 -10.42 -4.91 -12.76
N LEU A 119 -9.63 -5.83 -13.34
CA LEU A 119 -8.18 -5.87 -13.17
C LEU A 119 -7.50 -4.61 -13.71
N ILE A 120 -7.92 -4.12 -14.88
CA ILE A 120 -7.40 -2.87 -15.47
C ILE A 120 -7.70 -1.67 -14.55
N VAL A 121 -8.94 -1.57 -14.06
CA VAL A 121 -9.32 -0.50 -13.11
C VAL A 121 -8.52 -0.59 -11.82
N ALA A 122 -8.27 -1.81 -11.31
CA ALA A 122 -7.41 -2.02 -10.14
C ALA A 122 -5.97 -1.54 -10.39
N ILE A 123 -5.38 -1.87 -11.55
CA ILE A 123 -4.03 -1.42 -11.95
C ILE A 123 -3.97 0.12 -11.99
N VAL A 124 -4.94 0.75 -12.63
CA VAL A 124 -5.02 2.23 -12.69
C VAL A 124 -5.15 2.82 -11.28
N GLY A 125 -6.03 2.26 -10.44
CA GLY A 125 -6.22 2.72 -9.06
C GLY A 125 -4.94 2.61 -8.22
N ILE A 126 -4.23 1.48 -8.29
CA ILE A 126 -2.96 1.30 -7.58
C ILE A 126 -1.88 2.25 -8.12
N SER A 127 -1.82 2.46 -9.44
CA SER A 127 -0.88 3.39 -10.06
C SER A 127 -1.11 4.83 -9.59
N VAL A 128 -2.36 5.26 -9.50
CA VAL A 128 -2.71 6.58 -8.96
C VAL A 128 -2.34 6.68 -7.48
N ALA A 129 -2.59 5.63 -6.69
CA ALA A 129 -2.18 5.61 -5.28
C ALA A 129 -0.67 5.74 -5.12
N LEU A 130 0.13 5.04 -5.95
CA LEU A 130 1.59 5.18 -5.98
C LEU A 130 2.04 6.60 -6.29
N LEU A 131 1.44 7.25 -7.27
CA LEU A 131 1.75 8.65 -7.61
C LEU A 131 1.43 9.59 -6.44
N VAL A 132 0.27 9.45 -5.83
CA VAL A 132 -0.14 10.27 -4.68
C VAL A 132 0.82 10.09 -3.50
N GLU A 133 1.19 8.85 -3.16
CA GLU A 133 2.13 8.60 -2.06
C GLU A 133 3.54 9.11 -2.37
N SER A 134 4.00 8.99 -3.62
CA SER A 134 5.28 9.55 -4.05
C SER A 134 5.32 11.07 -3.87
N VAL A 135 4.28 11.78 -4.29
CA VAL A 135 4.16 13.24 -4.12
C VAL A 135 4.14 13.63 -2.65
N LYS A 136 3.36 12.93 -1.82
CA LYS A 136 3.32 13.19 -0.37
C LYS A 136 4.70 13.04 0.28
N LEU A 137 5.46 11.98 -0.07
CA LEU A 137 6.80 11.77 0.47
C LEU A 137 7.77 12.87 0.05
N VAL A 138 7.74 13.29 -1.22
CA VAL A 138 8.55 14.41 -1.71
C VAL A 138 8.25 15.68 -0.92
N LEU A 139 6.97 16.00 -0.69
CA LEU A 139 6.56 17.18 0.08
C LEU A 139 7.03 17.10 1.54
N ILE A 140 6.99 15.93 2.18
CA ILE A 140 7.50 15.74 3.54
C ILE A 140 9.01 15.99 3.58
N VAL A 141 9.77 15.42 2.62
CA VAL A 141 11.24 15.59 2.55
C VAL A 141 11.62 17.06 2.34
N VAL A 142 10.96 17.74 1.40
CA VAL A 142 11.22 19.16 1.11
C VAL A 142 10.92 20.03 2.34
N ARG A 143 9.84 19.78 3.05
CA ARG A 143 9.49 20.51 4.28
C ARG A 143 10.54 20.32 5.36
N VAL A 144 10.93 19.06 5.63
CA VAL A 144 11.96 18.75 6.64
C VAL A 144 13.31 19.38 6.28
N ALA A 145 13.70 19.36 5.00
CA ALA A 145 14.92 20.00 4.53
C ALA A 145 14.88 21.54 4.69
N GLY A 146 13.74 22.16 4.42
CA GLY A 146 13.54 23.59 4.62
C GLY A 146 13.66 24.01 6.08
N ASP A 147 12.96 23.29 6.98
CA ASP A 147 13.03 23.54 8.42
C ASP A 147 14.47 23.39 8.96
N ALA A 148 15.23 22.40 8.47
CA ALA A 148 16.62 22.20 8.84
C ALA A 148 17.53 23.36 8.42
N GLN A 149 17.33 23.93 7.22
CA GLN A 149 18.09 25.09 6.74
C GLN A 149 17.79 26.36 7.55
N GLU A 150 16.54 26.58 7.94
CA GLU A 150 16.19 27.73 8.80
C GLU A 150 16.85 27.65 10.19
N VAL A 151 16.92 26.46 10.77
CA VAL A 151 17.59 26.24 12.07
C VAL A 151 19.09 26.49 11.93
N PHE A 152 19.73 25.97 10.91
CA PHE A 152 21.18 26.20 10.64
C PHE A 152 21.52 27.67 10.38
N GLY A 153 20.66 28.38 9.64
CA GLY A 153 20.84 29.82 9.34
C GLY A 153 20.69 30.70 10.58
N ARG A 154 19.87 30.30 11.55
CA ARG A 154 19.73 31.02 12.83
C ARG A 154 20.91 30.77 13.78
N GLU A 155 21.52 29.60 13.73
CA GLU A 155 22.64 29.22 14.59
C GLU A 155 23.98 29.79 14.09
N ASN A 156 24.10 30.06 12.77
CA ASN A 156 25.25 30.69 12.13
C ASN A 156 24.81 31.93 11.31
N PRO A 157 24.50 33.06 11.94
CA PRO A 157 24.20 34.28 11.20
C PRO A 157 25.41 34.67 10.34
N PRO A 158 25.18 35.16 9.10
CA PRO A 158 26.28 35.64 8.26
C PRO A 158 27.06 36.72 9.02
N ALA A 159 28.40 36.57 9.09
CA ALA A 159 29.24 37.55 9.72
C ALA A 159 28.92 38.93 9.12
N GLU A 160 28.50 39.88 9.97
CA GLU A 160 28.32 41.27 9.56
C GLU A 160 29.59 41.72 8.87
N GLN A 161 29.54 41.96 7.56
CA GLN A 161 30.60 42.60 6.85
C GLN A 161 30.72 43.98 7.45
N GLY A 162 31.73 44.13 8.35
CA GLY A 162 32.06 45.39 8.94
C GLY A 162 32.28 46.44 7.86
N ASP A 163 31.41 47.43 7.89
CA ASP A 163 31.51 48.66 7.12
C ASP A 163 32.83 49.35 7.52
N SER A 164 33.86 49.19 6.67
CA SER A 164 35.12 49.92 6.79
C SER A 164 35.03 51.17 5.95
N SER A 165 34.52 52.22 6.57
CA SER A 165 34.68 53.60 6.08
C SER A 165 36.06 54.16 6.41
#